data_0919bd0f82f11b5a9219dd5646256016
#
_entry.id   0919bd0f82f11b5a9219dd5646256016
#
_cell.length_a   1.000
_cell.length_b   1.000
_cell.length_c   1.000
_cell.angle_alpha   90.00
_cell.angle_beta   90.00
_cell.angle_gamma   90.00
#
_symmetry.space_group_name_H-M   'P 1'
#
loop_
_entity.id
_entity.type
_entity.pdbx_description
1 polymer ?
#
loop_
_entity_poly.entity_id
_entity_poly.type
_entity_poly.pdbx_seq_one_letter_code
_entity_poly.pdbx_strand_id
1 'polypeptide(L)'
;MRKGILLFYWGCLAAVMQAGQPFRVMFYNVENLFDTRHDSLKNDYEFLPDSPRGWTYSRYRDKLNKIAKVIVAASTEHVPDLVGLCEVENDRCLTDLVKYSPLREAGYRYVMTNSPDKRGIDVALLYQRGTFKLLGKQAIPIPRRIVKLPPTRDILHVTGEVLSGDTLDVFVCHMPSRAGG
;
A
#
# COMPACT_ATOMS: atom_id res chain seq x y z
N MET A 1 -62.96 -7.39 -45.33
CA MET A 1 -62.53 -6.70 -44.07
C MET A 1 -61.54 -7.58 -43.34
N ARG A 2 -60.24 -7.29 -43.43
CA ARG A 2 -59.19 -8.03 -42.71
C ARG A 2 -58.88 -7.31 -41.38
N LYS A 3 -59.14 -7.96 -40.26
CA LYS A 3 -58.80 -7.45 -38.93
C LYS A 3 -57.32 -7.80 -38.66
N GLY A 4 -56.47 -6.78 -38.59
CA GLY A 4 -55.09 -6.90 -38.17
C GLY A 4 -55.02 -6.99 -36.63
N ILE A 5 -54.31 -8.03 -36.11
CA ILE A 5 -54.00 -8.19 -34.70
C ILE A 5 -52.65 -7.52 -34.47
N LEU A 6 -52.67 -6.47 -33.67
CA LEU A 6 -51.44 -5.78 -33.19
C LEU A 6 -50.97 -6.50 -31.92
N LEU A 7 -49.84 -7.23 -32.02
CA LEU A 7 -49.16 -7.86 -30.87
C LEU A 7 -48.21 -6.80 -30.25
N PHE A 8 -48.55 -6.33 -29.07
CA PHE A 8 -47.63 -5.54 -28.25
C PHE A 8 -46.61 -6.49 -27.56
N TYR A 9 -45.35 -6.45 -28.00
CA TYR A 9 -44.23 -7.04 -27.25
C TYR A 9 -43.86 -6.10 -26.11
N TRP A 10 -44.22 -6.45 -24.89
CA TRP A 10 -43.70 -5.83 -23.68
C TRP A 10 -42.36 -6.46 -23.36
N GLY A 11 -41.27 -5.83 -23.82
CA GLY A 11 -39.92 -6.18 -23.47
C GLY A 11 -39.69 -5.83 -22.01
N CYS A 12 -39.66 -6.83 -21.14
CA CYS A 12 -39.22 -6.68 -19.75
C CYS A 12 -37.70 -6.43 -19.77
N LEU A 13 -37.27 -5.16 -19.64
CA LEU A 13 -35.87 -4.81 -19.42
C LEU A 13 -35.54 -5.23 -17.99
N ALA A 14 -34.99 -6.43 -17.79
CA ALA A 14 -34.39 -6.82 -16.54
C ALA A 14 -33.13 -5.97 -16.36
N ALA A 15 -33.18 -4.95 -15.51
CA ALA A 15 -32.00 -4.25 -15.04
C ALA A 15 -31.20 -5.26 -14.21
N VAL A 16 -30.15 -5.82 -14.79
CA VAL A 16 -29.15 -6.58 -14.05
C VAL A 16 -28.43 -5.57 -13.18
N MET A 17 -28.79 -5.52 -11.89
CA MET A 17 -27.99 -4.81 -10.89
C MET A 17 -26.66 -5.58 -10.79
N GLN A 18 -25.66 -5.09 -11.48
CA GLN A 18 -24.30 -5.58 -11.35
C GLN A 18 -23.82 -5.15 -9.97
N ALA A 19 -23.72 -6.09 -9.04
CA ALA A 19 -23.08 -5.84 -7.75
C ALA A 19 -21.69 -5.30 -8.04
N GLY A 20 -21.39 -4.08 -7.54
CA GLY A 20 -20.09 -3.46 -7.73
C GLY A 20 -18.99 -4.40 -7.23
N GLN A 21 -17.87 -4.43 -7.93
CA GLN A 21 -16.70 -5.22 -7.49
C GLN A 21 -16.30 -4.75 -6.08
N PRO A 22 -16.04 -5.69 -5.14
CA PRO A 22 -15.66 -5.34 -3.77
C PRO A 22 -14.36 -4.54 -3.77
N PHE A 23 -14.34 -3.41 -3.06
CA PHE A 23 -13.14 -2.63 -2.82
C PHE A 23 -12.30 -3.31 -1.72
N ARG A 24 -11.09 -3.72 -2.05
CA ARG A 24 -10.23 -4.54 -1.18
C ARG A 24 -9.10 -3.72 -0.57
N VAL A 25 -8.97 -3.81 0.74
CA VAL A 25 -7.91 -3.14 1.50
C VAL A 25 -7.07 -4.18 2.24
N MET A 26 -5.76 -4.09 2.10
CA MET A 26 -4.78 -4.92 2.81
C MET A 26 -3.89 -4.05 3.68
N PHE A 27 -3.50 -4.55 4.85
CA PHE A 27 -2.41 -3.99 5.65
C PHE A 27 -1.32 -5.05 5.83
N TYR A 28 -0.04 -4.67 5.62
CA TYR A 28 1.06 -5.61 5.68
C TYR A 28 2.31 -4.98 6.30
N ASN A 29 2.78 -5.54 7.42
CA ASN A 29 4.12 -5.26 7.93
C ASN A 29 5.13 -6.09 7.13
N VAL A 30 5.99 -5.41 6.37
CA VAL A 30 6.98 -6.06 5.50
C VAL A 30 8.26 -6.48 6.22
N GLU A 31 8.34 -6.26 7.54
CA GLU A 31 9.46 -6.70 8.39
C GLU A 31 10.83 -6.19 7.89
N ASN A 32 11.01 -4.88 7.90
CA ASN A 32 12.26 -4.21 7.52
C ASN A 32 12.65 -4.41 6.04
N LEU A 33 11.91 -3.75 5.14
CA LEU A 33 12.29 -3.65 3.74
C LEU A 33 13.32 -2.54 3.57
N PHE A 34 14.59 -2.89 3.61
CA PHE A 34 15.74 -2.02 3.38
C PHE A 34 16.38 -2.33 2.02
N ASP A 35 16.91 -1.31 1.36
CA ASP A 35 17.82 -1.51 0.23
C ASP A 35 19.23 -1.90 0.76
N THR A 36 20.27 -1.86 -0.08
CA THR A 36 21.64 -2.27 0.29
C THR A 36 22.58 -1.09 0.38
N ARG A 37 22.07 0.14 0.50
CA ARG A 37 22.86 1.36 0.55
C ARG A 37 22.68 2.05 1.89
N HIS A 38 23.78 2.52 2.45
CA HIS A 38 23.75 3.24 3.71
C HIS A 38 23.15 4.63 3.57
N ASP A 39 22.16 4.97 4.43
CA ASP A 39 21.71 6.33 4.69
C ASP A 39 22.47 6.89 5.90
N SER A 40 23.35 7.85 5.67
CA SER A 40 24.17 8.46 6.71
C SER A 40 23.38 9.15 7.85
N LEU A 41 22.09 9.39 7.67
CA LEU A 41 21.20 9.96 8.68
C LEU A 41 20.45 8.92 9.52
N LYS A 42 20.60 7.63 9.18
CA LYS A 42 19.86 6.53 9.78
C LYS A 42 20.79 5.44 10.34
N ASN A 43 20.23 4.61 11.20
CA ASN A 43 20.92 3.46 11.77
C ASN A 43 20.48 2.18 11.03
N ASP A 44 20.95 2.03 9.81
CA ASP A 44 20.61 0.96 8.86
C ASP A 44 21.75 -0.05 8.66
N TYR A 45 22.81 0.04 9.46
CA TYR A 45 24.04 -0.77 9.32
C TYR A 45 23.81 -2.27 9.24
N GLU A 46 22.74 -2.78 9.87
CA GLU A 46 22.38 -4.20 9.77
C GLU A 46 21.96 -4.65 8.38
N PHE A 47 21.53 -3.70 7.53
CA PHE A 47 21.00 -3.95 6.20
C PHE A 47 22.01 -3.63 5.09
N LEU A 48 23.29 -3.74 5.40
CA LEU A 48 24.38 -3.58 4.43
C LEU A 48 24.98 -4.94 4.03
N PRO A 49 25.60 -5.05 2.85
CA PRO A 49 26.21 -6.28 2.38
C PRO A 49 27.30 -6.81 3.33
N ASP A 50 28.09 -5.90 3.93
CA ASP A 50 29.20 -6.22 4.82
C ASP A 50 28.77 -6.36 6.29
N SER A 51 27.48 -6.26 6.60
CA SER A 51 26.96 -6.45 7.95
C SER A 51 26.98 -7.92 8.36
N PRO A 52 26.94 -8.25 9.67
CA PRO A 52 26.78 -9.62 10.13
C PRO A 52 25.55 -10.33 9.56
N ARG A 53 24.52 -9.58 9.18
CA ARG A 53 23.32 -10.08 8.51
C ARG A 53 23.59 -10.46 7.06
N GLY A 54 24.65 -9.91 6.43
CA GLY A 54 24.98 -10.11 5.03
C GLY A 54 23.84 -9.75 4.09
N TRP A 55 23.32 -8.52 4.21
CA TRP A 55 22.16 -8.07 3.46
C TRP A 55 22.54 -7.69 2.02
N THR A 56 22.78 -8.72 1.19
CA THR A 56 23.18 -8.55 -0.20
C THR A 56 22.03 -8.14 -1.10
N TYR A 57 22.35 -7.60 -2.28
CA TYR A 57 21.36 -7.25 -3.31
C TYR A 57 20.47 -8.44 -3.70
N SER A 58 21.00 -9.67 -3.73
CA SER A 58 20.20 -10.87 -3.98
C SER A 58 19.13 -11.07 -2.91
N ARG A 59 19.49 -10.96 -1.63
CA ARG A 59 18.54 -11.06 -0.51
C ARG A 59 17.46 -9.95 -0.54
N TYR A 60 17.87 -8.74 -0.88
CA TYR A 60 16.93 -7.64 -1.08
C TYR A 60 15.93 -7.94 -2.20
N ARG A 61 16.40 -8.41 -3.36
CA ARG A 61 15.54 -8.81 -4.48
C ARG A 61 14.60 -9.95 -4.13
N ASP A 62 15.09 -10.95 -3.40
CA ASP A 62 14.28 -12.06 -2.90
C ASP A 62 13.17 -11.57 -1.97
N LYS A 63 13.47 -10.61 -1.10
CA LYS A 63 12.49 -9.99 -0.21
C LYS A 63 11.41 -9.22 -1.00
N LEU A 64 11.78 -8.41 -1.97
CA LEU A 64 10.83 -7.73 -2.86
C LEU A 64 9.90 -8.74 -3.54
N ASN A 65 10.44 -9.84 -4.06
CA ASN A 65 9.65 -10.88 -4.71
C ASN A 65 8.69 -11.59 -3.74
N LYS A 66 9.11 -11.85 -2.51
CA LYS A 66 8.25 -12.44 -1.47
C LYS A 66 7.11 -11.51 -1.09
N ILE A 67 7.39 -10.22 -0.85
CA ILE A 67 6.36 -9.21 -0.55
C ILE A 67 5.36 -9.13 -1.71
N ALA A 68 5.84 -9.05 -2.94
CA ALA A 68 4.99 -9.01 -4.12
C ALA A 68 4.07 -10.23 -4.23
N LYS A 69 4.61 -11.44 -3.99
CA LYS A 69 3.82 -12.68 -4.00
C LYS A 69 2.71 -12.68 -2.94
N VAL A 70 3.00 -12.18 -1.73
CA VAL A 70 2.00 -12.07 -0.66
C VAL A 70 0.86 -11.13 -1.09
N ILE A 71 1.20 -9.96 -1.64
CA ILE A 71 0.19 -8.99 -2.10
C ILE A 71 -0.66 -9.56 -3.23
N VAL A 72 -0.05 -10.23 -4.21
CA VAL A 72 -0.77 -10.87 -5.32
C VAL A 72 -1.65 -12.01 -4.81
N ALA A 73 -1.19 -12.81 -3.85
CA ALA A 73 -1.93 -13.94 -3.30
C ALA A 73 -3.04 -13.54 -2.31
N ALA A 74 -3.08 -12.29 -1.88
CA ALA A 74 -4.09 -11.80 -0.93
C ALA A 74 -5.51 -11.79 -1.52
N SER A 75 -5.66 -11.97 -2.81
CA SER A 75 -6.95 -12.04 -3.50
C SER A 75 -6.88 -13.01 -4.68
N THR A 76 -8.00 -13.68 -4.96
CA THR A 76 -8.12 -14.66 -6.04
C THR A 76 -8.51 -14.06 -7.39
N GLU A 77 -9.19 -12.92 -7.41
CA GLU A 77 -9.75 -12.33 -8.64
C GLU A 77 -8.91 -11.15 -9.14
N HIS A 78 -8.59 -10.22 -8.25
CA HIS A 78 -7.73 -9.07 -8.54
C HIS A 78 -6.96 -8.65 -7.30
N VAL A 79 -5.82 -8.01 -7.49
CA VAL A 79 -4.98 -7.51 -6.39
C VAL A 79 -5.76 -6.48 -5.55
N PRO A 80 -5.42 -6.28 -4.25
CA PRO A 80 -6.07 -5.28 -3.41
C PRO A 80 -6.02 -3.88 -4.02
N ASP A 81 -7.08 -3.09 -3.84
CA ASP A 81 -7.17 -1.71 -4.32
C ASP A 81 -6.23 -0.78 -3.56
N LEU A 82 -6.11 -1.03 -2.24
CA LEU A 82 -5.19 -0.35 -1.34
C LEU A 82 -4.36 -1.36 -0.55
N VAL A 83 -3.05 -1.07 -0.41
CA VAL A 83 -2.15 -1.83 0.47
C VAL A 83 -1.37 -0.87 1.36
N GLY A 84 -1.73 -0.81 2.65
CA GLY A 84 -0.94 -0.14 3.67
C GLY A 84 0.28 -0.97 4.02
N LEU A 85 1.47 -0.38 3.93
CA LEU A 85 2.74 -1.03 4.27
C LEU A 85 3.38 -0.32 5.46
N CYS A 86 4.06 -1.06 6.31
CA CYS A 86 4.96 -0.52 7.31
C CYS A 86 6.31 -1.22 7.32
N GLU A 87 7.32 -0.55 7.89
CA GLU A 87 8.72 -0.96 7.89
C GLU A 87 9.37 -0.94 6.50
N VAL A 88 9.06 0.09 5.74
CA VAL A 88 9.70 0.40 4.46
C VAL A 88 10.74 1.51 4.67
N GLU A 89 11.95 1.32 4.19
CA GLU A 89 13.02 2.29 4.39
C GLU A 89 12.82 3.58 3.61
N ASN A 90 12.63 3.49 2.29
CA ASN A 90 12.69 4.66 1.43
C ASN A 90 11.90 4.49 0.11
N ASP A 91 11.87 5.58 -0.67
CA ASP A 91 11.20 5.65 -1.98
C ASP A 91 11.77 4.66 -2.99
N ARG A 92 13.08 4.37 -2.92
CA ARG A 92 13.72 3.36 -3.80
C ARG A 92 13.12 1.98 -3.56
N CYS A 93 12.97 1.57 -2.29
CA CYS A 93 12.37 0.28 -1.94
C CYS A 93 10.97 0.13 -2.56
N LEU A 94 10.15 1.18 -2.53
CA LEU A 94 8.83 1.16 -3.15
C LEU A 94 8.89 1.20 -4.68
N THR A 95 9.78 2.01 -5.25
CA THR A 95 10.00 2.01 -6.70
C THR A 95 10.42 0.62 -7.18
N ASP A 96 11.35 -0.03 -6.49
CA ASP A 96 11.82 -1.37 -6.83
C ASP A 96 10.70 -2.41 -6.66
N LEU A 97 9.88 -2.28 -5.61
CA LEU A 97 8.73 -3.15 -5.37
C LEU A 97 7.69 -3.04 -6.49
N VAL A 98 7.30 -1.83 -6.90
CA VAL A 98 6.24 -1.66 -7.89
C VAL A 98 6.70 -1.78 -9.35
N LYS A 99 7.99 -1.57 -9.64
CA LYS A 99 8.50 -1.58 -11.02
C LYS A 99 9.33 -2.81 -11.37
N TYR A 100 10.02 -3.41 -10.40
CA TYR A 100 11.03 -4.45 -10.66
C TYR A 100 10.78 -5.76 -9.90
N SER A 101 9.58 -5.91 -9.30
CA SER A 101 9.06 -7.16 -8.75
C SER A 101 7.87 -7.67 -9.56
N PRO A 102 7.27 -8.82 -9.23
CA PRO A 102 6.02 -9.28 -9.83
C PRO A 102 4.85 -8.28 -9.74
N LEU A 103 4.88 -7.29 -8.84
CA LEU A 103 3.85 -6.25 -8.75
C LEU A 103 3.85 -5.25 -9.92
N ARG A 104 4.86 -5.25 -10.78
CA ARG A 104 4.91 -4.36 -11.96
C ARG A 104 3.68 -4.49 -12.86
N GLU A 105 3.16 -5.71 -12.99
CA GLU A 105 1.97 -6.00 -13.82
C GLU A 105 0.67 -5.49 -13.16
N ALA A 106 0.68 -5.30 -11.85
CA ALA A 106 -0.46 -4.78 -11.11
C ALA A 106 -0.64 -3.26 -11.24
N GLY A 107 0.38 -2.52 -11.72
CA GLY A 107 0.26 -1.10 -12.02
C GLY A 107 0.09 -0.17 -10.81
N TYR A 108 0.47 -0.61 -9.61
CA TYR A 108 0.37 0.20 -8.40
C TYR A 108 1.11 1.54 -8.50
N ARG A 109 0.51 2.56 -7.88
CA ARG A 109 1.19 3.79 -7.45
C ARG A 109 1.34 3.76 -5.95
N TYR A 110 2.15 4.65 -5.40
CA TYR A 110 2.36 4.73 -3.96
C TYR A 110 2.56 6.15 -3.46
N VAL A 111 2.35 6.31 -2.17
CA VAL A 111 2.76 7.45 -1.35
C VAL A 111 3.37 6.91 -0.07
N MET A 112 4.32 7.65 0.53
CA MET A 112 4.94 7.29 1.81
C MET A 112 5.27 8.51 2.64
N THR A 113 5.56 8.29 3.92
CA THR A 113 6.17 9.26 4.83
C THR A 113 7.69 9.31 4.65
N ASN A 114 8.34 10.29 5.26
CA ASN A 114 9.77 10.35 5.50
C ASN A 114 9.93 10.87 6.93
N SER A 115 9.91 9.96 7.87
CA SER A 115 9.81 10.25 9.30
C SER A 115 11.17 10.41 9.97
N PRO A 116 11.23 11.05 11.15
CA PRO A 116 12.46 11.19 11.91
C PRO A 116 12.88 9.92 12.68
N ASP A 117 12.29 8.75 12.40
CA ASP A 117 12.69 7.48 13.02
C ASP A 117 14.16 7.19 12.71
N LYS A 118 14.95 6.93 13.75
CA LYS A 118 16.40 6.72 13.61
C LYS A 118 16.78 5.42 12.92
N ARG A 119 15.89 4.41 12.92
CA ARG A 119 16.10 3.16 12.20
C ARG A 119 15.93 3.32 10.70
N GLY A 120 15.25 4.39 10.27
CA GLY A 120 14.99 4.64 8.86
C GLY A 120 13.81 3.86 8.31
N ILE A 121 12.80 3.51 9.13
CA ILE A 121 11.59 2.85 8.64
C ILE A 121 10.40 3.78 8.63
N ASP A 122 9.58 3.64 7.61
CA ASP A 122 8.43 4.48 7.34
C ASP A 122 7.18 3.65 7.04
N VAL A 123 6.07 4.35 6.80
CA VAL A 123 4.81 3.78 6.35
C VAL A 123 4.48 4.26 4.94
N ALA A 124 3.78 3.41 4.19
CA ALA A 124 3.42 3.70 2.80
C ALA A 124 2.02 3.18 2.48
N LEU A 125 1.42 3.72 1.43
CA LEU A 125 0.19 3.22 0.83
C LEU A 125 0.42 2.97 -0.66
N LEU A 126 0.25 1.72 -1.10
CA LEU A 126 0.10 1.39 -2.52
C LEU A 126 -1.39 1.53 -2.88
N TYR A 127 -1.67 2.01 -4.08
CA TYR A 127 -3.05 2.17 -4.55
C TYR A 127 -3.21 1.90 -6.05
N GLN A 128 -4.38 1.39 -6.42
CA GLN A 128 -4.79 1.17 -7.80
C GLN A 128 -5.42 2.44 -8.37
N ARG A 129 -4.85 2.99 -9.45
CA ARG A 129 -5.36 4.23 -10.07
C ARG A 129 -6.75 4.09 -10.70
N GLY A 130 -7.14 2.86 -11.03
CA GLY A 130 -8.44 2.57 -11.62
C GLY A 130 -9.59 2.64 -10.63
N THR A 131 -9.31 2.42 -9.33
CA THR A 131 -10.34 2.32 -8.27
C THR A 131 -10.18 3.36 -7.16
N PHE A 132 -9.01 4.03 -7.09
CA PHE A 132 -8.71 5.06 -6.10
C PHE A 132 -7.96 6.23 -6.75
N LYS A 133 -8.59 7.39 -6.79
CA LYS A 133 -8.01 8.65 -7.28
C LYS A 133 -7.46 9.44 -6.10
N LEU A 134 -6.13 9.52 -6.01
CA LEU A 134 -5.46 10.30 -4.97
C LEU A 134 -5.84 11.79 -5.06
N LEU A 135 -6.40 12.34 -3.98
CA LEU A 135 -6.73 13.77 -3.85
C LEU A 135 -5.71 14.51 -3.00
N GLY A 136 -5.18 13.87 -1.95
CA GLY A 136 -4.21 14.49 -1.06
C GLY A 136 -3.45 13.48 -0.21
N LYS A 137 -2.30 13.93 0.32
CA LYS A 137 -1.53 13.17 1.32
C LYS A 137 -0.92 14.11 2.36
N GLN A 138 -0.79 13.63 3.58
CA GLN A 138 -0.15 14.35 4.69
C GLN A 138 0.60 13.37 5.58
N ALA A 139 1.82 13.73 5.99
CA ALA A 139 2.50 13.09 7.11
C ALA A 139 2.11 13.82 8.40
N ILE A 140 1.59 13.09 9.38
CA ILE A 140 1.16 13.63 10.67
C ILE A 140 2.18 13.18 11.72
N PRO A 141 3.02 14.09 12.24
CA PRO A 141 4.01 13.75 13.25
C PRO A 141 3.34 13.44 14.58
N ILE A 142 3.86 12.43 15.30
CA ILE A 142 3.41 12.11 16.65
C ILE A 142 4.10 13.07 17.64
N PRO A 143 3.34 13.92 18.37
CA PRO A 143 3.91 14.89 19.27
C PRO A 143 4.68 14.23 20.42
N ARG A 144 5.94 14.63 20.66
CA ARG A 144 6.80 14.10 21.73
C ARG A 144 6.22 14.22 23.14
N ARG A 145 5.35 15.22 23.36
CA ARG A 145 4.64 15.41 24.64
C ARG A 145 3.66 14.27 24.96
N ILE A 146 3.17 13.57 23.93
CA ILE A 146 2.25 12.45 24.08
C ILE A 146 3.03 11.13 24.27
N VAL A 147 4.17 11.02 23.58
CA VAL A 147 5.00 9.82 23.61
C VAL A 147 6.38 10.22 24.15
N LYS A 148 6.70 9.81 25.37
CA LYS A 148 8.04 10.00 25.99
C LYS A 148 9.11 9.09 25.34
N LEU A 149 8.98 8.83 24.05
CA LEU A 149 9.85 7.94 23.28
C LEU A 149 10.72 8.77 22.33
N PRO A 150 11.82 8.17 21.82
CA PRO A 150 12.58 8.76 20.72
C PRO A 150 11.67 9.10 19.51
N PRO A 151 12.14 9.96 18.60
CA PRO A 151 11.43 10.20 17.34
C PRO A 151 11.00 8.89 16.69
N THR A 152 9.73 8.81 16.31
CA THR A 152 9.11 7.61 15.71
C THR A 152 8.49 7.96 14.35
N ARG A 153 7.86 6.96 13.73
CA ARG A 153 7.20 7.11 12.43
C ARG A 153 6.03 8.06 12.51
N ASP A 154 5.88 8.88 11.48
CA ASP A 154 4.69 9.68 11.28
C ASP A 154 3.51 8.79 10.87
N ILE A 155 2.30 9.28 11.05
CA ILE A 155 1.09 8.67 10.50
C ILE A 155 0.93 9.19 9.07
N LEU A 156 0.77 8.30 8.09
CA LEU A 156 0.42 8.69 6.73
C LEU A 156 -1.10 8.82 6.61
N HIS A 157 -1.58 10.03 6.40
CA HIS A 157 -2.97 10.31 6.02
C HIS A 157 -3.06 10.51 4.52
N VAL A 158 -3.98 9.81 3.89
CA VAL A 158 -4.24 9.86 2.44
C VAL A 158 -5.73 10.04 2.22
N THR A 159 -6.10 11.05 1.43
CA THR A 159 -7.47 11.28 0.98
C THR A 159 -7.60 10.93 -0.49
N GLY A 160 -8.61 10.17 -0.85
CA GLY A 160 -8.87 9.81 -2.25
C GLY A 160 -10.34 9.54 -2.53
N GLU A 161 -10.69 9.59 -3.81
CA GLU A 161 -12.02 9.31 -4.32
C GLU A 161 -12.08 7.88 -4.85
N VAL A 162 -13.09 7.12 -4.44
CA VAL A 162 -13.36 5.75 -4.91
C VAL A 162 -14.37 5.75 -6.06
N LEU A 163 -14.58 4.60 -6.73
CA LEU A 163 -15.44 4.49 -7.91
C LEU A 163 -16.90 4.91 -7.68
N SER A 164 -17.41 4.86 -6.45
CA SER A 164 -18.76 5.35 -6.11
C SER A 164 -18.87 6.88 -6.14
N GLY A 165 -17.74 7.61 -6.22
CA GLY A 165 -17.68 9.05 -6.05
C GLY A 165 -17.51 9.50 -4.60
N ASP A 166 -17.51 8.56 -3.65
CA ASP A 166 -17.29 8.87 -2.25
C ASP A 166 -15.81 9.16 -1.97
N THR A 167 -15.57 10.02 -0.99
CA THR A 167 -14.22 10.31 -0.49
C THR A 167 -13.88 9.36 0.66
N LEU A 168 -12.71 8.75 0.56
CA LEU A 168 -12.15 7.85 1.58
C LEU A 168 -10.89 8.47 2.18
N ASP A 169 -10.84 8.58 3.51
CA ASP A 169 -9.65 8.94 4.27
C ASP A 169 -8.99 7.68 4.84
N VAL A 170 -7.71 7.49 4.51
CA VAL A 170 -6.91 6.32 4.90
C VAL A 170 -5.77 6.76 5.80
N PHE A 171 -5.64 6.13 6.97
CA PHE A 171 -4.54 6.36 7.89
C PHE A 171 -3.68 5.11 7.99
N VAL A 172 -2.42 5.19 7.55
CA VAL A 172 -1.45 4.11 7.73
C VAL A 172 -0.58 4.44 8.93
N CYS A 173 -0.64 3.57 9.94
CA CYS A 173 0.04 3.76 11.22
C CYS A 173 0.93 2.57 11.54
N HIS A 174 2.13 2.83 12.10
CA HIS A 174 2.98 1.78 12.66
C HIS A 174 3.38 2.17 14.09
N MET A 175 2.63 1.66 15.05
CA MET A 175 2.85 1.97 16.46
C MET A 175 4.15 1.34 16.98
N PRO A 176 4.82 1.98 17.98
CA PRO A 176 5.96 1.36 18.66
C PRO A 176 5.56 0.02 19.28
N SER A 177 6.41 -1.00 19.13
CA SER A 177 6.24 -2.25 19.88
C SER A 177 6.36 -1.99 21.39
N ARG A 178 5.64 -2.75 22.20
CA ARG A 178 5.84 -2.75 23.66
C ARG A 178 7.19 -3.44 23.95
N ALA A 179 8.29 -2.70 23.90
CA ALA A 179 9.56 -3.18 24.38
C ALA A 179 9.52 -3.15 25.91
N GLY A 180 9.56 -4.31 26.58
CA GLY A 180 9.71 -4.41 28.03
C GLY A 180 8.39 -4.38 28.81
N GLY A 181 7.31 -4.98 28.29
CA GLY A 181 6.11 -5.30 29.06
C GLY A 181 6.19 -6.69 29.66
#